data_60a9d3053b32b0deb12110e6d797ef61
#
_entry.id   60a9d3053b32b0deb12110e6d797ef61
#
_cell.length_a   1.000
_cell.length_b   1.000
_cell.length_c   1.000
_cell.angle_alpha   90.00
_cell.angle_beta   90.00
_cell.angle_gamma   90.00
#
_symmetry.space_group_name_H-M   'P 1'
#
loop_
_entity.id
_entity.type
_entity.pdbx_description
1 polymer ?
#
loop_
_entity_poly.entity_id
_entity_poly.type
_entity_poly.pdbx_seq_one_letter_code
_entity_poly.pdbx_strand_id
1 'polypeptide(L)'
;MGTLLRHVLELLDGDVAKVYEEQGLAEYRPRFSPVVRALLAEGPLPVRDLAAAVGVTHSAASQTAAQMARAGLVTHTPDPLDARRRLVDLTPKARALLPRIEAEWEATVAAMAELDAELSMPLGELLREVAEAVGRRPFRERVAAAYRPPRGGPMP
;
A
#
# COMPACT_ATOMS: atom_id res chain seq x y z
N MET A 1 -20.55 0.09 -2.26
CA MET A 1 -19.30 -0.51 -2.76
C MET A 1 -18.08 0.02 -2.00
N GLY A 2 -17.79 1.31 -1.95
CA GLY A 2 -16.61 1.85 -1.26
C GLY A 2 -16.53 1.51 0.24
N THR A 3 -17.66 1.46 0.93
CA THR A 3 -17.72 1.07 2.35
C THR A 3 -17.30 -0.40 2.55
N LEU A 4 -17.75 -1.31 1.68
CA LEU A 4 -17.38 -2.72 1.77
C LEU A 4 -15.90 -2.97 1.48
N LEU A 5 -15.34 -2.30 0.44
CA LEU A 5 -13.91 -2.39 0.14
C LEU A 5 -13.05 -1.91 1.31
N ARG A 6 -13.44 -0.80 1.92
CA ARG A 6 -12.74 -0.29 3.12
C ARG A 6 -12.84 -1.26 4.28
N HIS A 7 -14.02 -1.80 4.53
CA HIS A 7 -14.24 -2.77 5.60
C HIS A 7 -13.40 -4.04 5.43
N VAL A 8 -13.37 -4.61 4.22
CA VAL A 8 -12.52 -5.79 3.92
C VAL A 8 -11.04 -5.46 4.15
N LEU A 9 -10.57 -4.30 3.67
CA LEU A 9 -9.19 -3.87 3.88
C LEU A 9 -8.88 -3.70 5.37
N GLU A 10 -9.78 -3.10 6.15
CA GLU A 10 -9.62 -2.92 7.59
C GLU A 10 -9.56 -4.25 8.35
N LEU A 11 -10.35 -5.26 7.93
CA LEU A 11 -10.30 -6.61 8.51
C LEU A 11 -8.94 -7.26 8.24
N LEU A 12 -8.51 -7.30 6.98
CA LEU A 12 -7.25 -7.95 6.59
C LEU A 12 -6.04 -7.25 7.24
N ASP A 13 -5.95 -5.94 7.13
CA ASP A 13 -4.85 -5.16 7.72
C ASP A 13 -4.85 -5.24 9.26
N GLY A 14 -6.04 -5.28 9.87
CA GLY A 14 -6.19 -5.37 11.33
C GLY A 14 -5.69 -6.70 11.88
N ASP A 15 -5.98 -7.81 11.20
CA ASP A 15 -5.52 -9.12 11.63
C ASP A 15 -4.01 -9.32 11.38
N VAL A 16 -3.50 -8.87 10.25
CA VAL A 16 -2.04 -8.86 9.99
C VAL A 16 -1.30 -7.99 11.02
N ALA A 17 -1.87 -6.84 11.41
CA ALA A 17 -1.26 -6.00 12.44
C ALA A 17 -1.15 -6.69 13.80
N LYS A 18 -2.15 -7.51 14.19
CA LYS A 18 -2.08 -8.32 15.42
C LYS A 18 -0.96 -9.36 15.35
N VAL A 19 -0.81 -10.04 14.21
CA VAL A 19 0.29 -10.99 13.99
C VAL A 19 1.64 -10.30 14.16
N TYR A 20 1.82 -9.09 13.63
CA TYR A 20 3.03 -8.30 13.85
C TYR A 20 3.25 -7.99 15.34
N GLU A 21 2.21 -7.62 16.08
CA GLU A 21 2.32 -7.35 17.53
C GLU A 21 2.75 -8.60 18.31
N GLU A 22 2.14 -9.76 18.02
CA GLU A 22 2.47 -11.05 18.64
C GLU A 22 3.92 -11.50 18.35
N GLN A 23 4.45 -11.15 17.19
CA GLN A 23 5.83 -11.42 16.79
C GLN A 23 6.84 -10.36 17.28
N GLY A 24 6.41 -9.39 18.09
CA GLY A 24 7.27 -8.33 18.61
C GLY A 24 7.62 -7.27 17.55
N LEU A 25 6.80 -7.12 16.53
CA LEU A 25 6.93 -6.12 15.47
C LEU A 25 5.86 -5.02 15.62
N ALA A 26 5.50 -4.64 16.84
CA ALA A 26 4.39 -3.72 17.12
C ALA A 26 4.48 -2.35 16.42
N GLU A 27 5.68 -1.89 16.06
CA GLU A 27 5.89 -0.64 15.31
C GLU A 27 5.78 -0.82 13.78
N TYR A 28 5.73 -2.06 13.30
CA TYR A 28 5.57 -2.36 11.88
C TYR A 28 4.07 -2.36 11.51
N ARG A 29 3.77 -1.98 10.28
CA ARG A 29 2.39 -1.93 9.76
C ARG A 29 2.33 -2.59 8.39
N PRO A 30 1.24 -3.28 8.01
CA PRO A 30 1.12 -3.95 6.70
C PRO A 30 1.46 -3.04 5.53
N ARG A 31 1.02 -1.78 5.56
CA ARG A 31 1.30 -0.76 4.53
C ARG A 31 2.77 -0.38 4.37
N PHE A 32 3.66 -0.78 5.29
CA PHE A 32 5.11 -0.56 5.17
C PHE A 32 5.77 -1.59 4.25
N SER A 33 5.17 -2.78 4.12
CA SER A 33 5.73 -3.90 3.34
C SER A 33 6.05 -3.56 1.89
N PRO A 34 5.20 -2.86 1.12
CA PRO A 34 5.55 -2.46 -0.25
C PRO A 34 6.77 -1.53 -0.31
N VAL A 35 6.90 -0.62 0.67
CA VAL A 35 8.04 0.30 0.77
C VAL A 35 9.33 -0.46 1.10
N VAL A 36 9.27 -1.37 2.07
CA VAL A 36 10.43 -2.21 2.44
C VAL A 36 10.88 -3.04 1.24
N ARG A 37 9.96 -3.69 0.53
CA ARG A 37 10.27 -4.48 -0.67
C ARG A 37 10.93 -3.64 -1.77
N ALA A 38 10.43 -2.44 -2.03
CA ALA A 38 11.02 -1.53 -3.02
C ALA A 38 12.45 -1.14 -2.63
N LEU A 39 12.68 -0.77 -1.36
CA LEU A 39 14.00 -0.41 -0.85
C LEU A 39 14.98 -1.60 -0.80
N LEU A 40 14.50 -2.83 -0.64
CA LEU A 40 15.34 -4.03 -0.75
C LEU A 40 15.74 -4.34 -2.19
N ALA A 41 14.82 -4.13 -3.13
CA ALA A 41 15.05 -4.42 -4.54
C ALA A 41 15.93 -3.37 -5.25
N GLU A 42 15.72 -2.10 -4.96
CA GLU A 42 16.31 -0.97 -5.70
C GLU A 42 17.34 -0.17 -4.89
N GLY A 43 17.43 -0.43 -3.57
CA GLY A 43 18.27 0.36 -2.67
C GLY A 43 17.60 1.68 -2.24
N PRO A 44 18.40 2.66 -1.76
CA PRO A 44 17.89 3.95 -1.35
C PRO A 44 17.22 4.71 -2.49
N LEU A 45 15.99 5.20 -2.29
CA LEU A 45 15.18 5.89 -3.32
C LEU A 45 14.70 7.27 -2.83
N PRO A 46 14.62 8.26 -3.72
CA PRO A 46 13.83 9.46 -3.45
C PRO A 46 12.35 9.10 -3.32
N VAL A 47 11.60 9.87 -2.53
CA VAL A 47 10.15 9.62 -2.31
C VAL A 47 9.36 9.54 -3.61
N ARG A 48 9.75 10.31 -4.64
CA ARG A 48 9.10 10.26 -5.96
C ARG A 48 9.24 8.88 -6.62
N ASP A 49 10.45 8.35 -6.61
CA ASP A 49 10.76 7.09 -7.27
C ASP A 49 10.19 5.92 -6.44
N LEU A 50 10.23 6.05 -5.11
CA LEU A 50 9.54 5.13 -4.18
C LEU A 50 8.01 5.08 -4.44
N ALA A 51 7.37 6.23 -4.68
CA ALA A 51 5.95 6.29 -5.02
C ALA A 51 5.65 5.54 -6.33
N ALA A 52 6.50 5.68 -7.33
CA ALA A 52 6.39 4.96 -8.60
C ALA A 52 6.59 3.45 -8.43
N ALA A 53 7.62 3.03 -7.70
CA ALA A 53 7.93 1.62 -7.42
C ALA A 53 6.78 0.92 -6.65
N VAL A 54 6.15 1.61 -5.71
CA VAL A 54 5.03 1.08 -4.91
C VAL A 54 3.68 1.21 -5.64
N GLY A 55 3.58 2.04 -6.67
CA GLY A 55 2.32 2.27 -7.40
C GLY A 55 1.31 3.15 -6.66
N VAL A 56 1.79 4.10 -5.84
CA VAL A 56 0.95 5.02 -5.06
C VAL A 56 1.23 6.49 -5.42
N THR A 57 0.40 7.40 -4.91
CA THR A 57 0.66 8.84 -5.09
C THR A 57 1.88 9.29 -4.28
N HIS A 58 2.56 10.35 -4.74
CA HIS A 58 3.68 10.95 -4.01
C HIS A 58 3.29 11.30 -2.56
N SER A 59 2.09 11.84 -2.34
CA SER A 59 1.60 12.17 -0.99
C SER A 59 1.47 10.93 -0.10
N ALA A 60 0.93 9.83 -0.62
CA ALA A 60 0.81 8.57 0.11
C ALA A 60 2.18 7.98 0.46
N ALA A 61 3.12 7.93 -0.50
CA ALA A 61 4.49 7.48 -0.25
C ALA A 61 5.20 8.34 0.79
N SER A 62 5.07 9.68 0.69
CA SER A 62 5.65 10.63 1.66
C SER A 62 5.09 10.42 3.08
N GLN A 63 3.78 10.24 3.22
CA GLN A 63 3.15 9.96 4.52
C GLN A 63 3.62 8.63 5.11
N THR A 64 3.71 7.58 4.28
CA THR A 64 4.19 6.27 4.71
C THR A 64 5.66 6.34 5.14
N ALA A 65 6.53 6.96 4.34
CA ALA A 65 7.94 7.16 4.69
C ALA A 65 8.11 7.96 5.99
N ALA A 66 7.30 9.02 6.20
CA ALA A 66 7.33 9.79 7.45
C ALA A 66 6.89 8.96 8.67
N GLN A 67 5.93 8.04 8.51
CA GLN A 67 5.52 7.14 9.59
C GLN A 67 6.61 6.10 9.88
N MET A 68 7.21 5.53 8.85
CA MET A 68 8.34 4.60 8.99
C MET A 68 9.55 5.27 9.66
N ALA A 69 9.82 6.54 9.33
CA ALA A 69 10.88 7.31 9.98
C ALA A 69 10.60 7.53 11.48
N ARG A 70 9.34 7.83 11.86
CA ARG A 70 8.96 7.92 13.29
C ARG A 70 9.09 6.59 14.03
N ALA A 71 8.85 5.47 13.36
CA ALA A 71 9.09 4.12 13.90
C ALA A 71 10.58 3.72 13.88
N GLY A 72 11.46 4.56 13.34
CA GLY A 72 12.90 4.29 13.23
C GLY A 72 13.24 3.21 12.20
N LEU A 73 12.36 2.95 11.23
CA LEU A 73 12.53 1.91 10.22
C LEU A 73 13.21 2.44 8.93
N VAL A 74 13.05 3.71 8.64
CA VAL A 74 13.75 4.38 7.53
C VAL A 74 14.44 5.63 8.00
N THR A 75 15.45 6.06 7.25
CA THR A 75 16.16 7.32 7.42
C THR A 75 16.17 8.09 6.10
N HIS A 76 16.49 9.38 6.18
CA HIS A 76 16.64 10.24 5.01
C HIS A 76 18.10 10.70 4.91
N THR A 77 18.79 10.25 3.88
CA THR A 77 20.19 10.59 3.60
C THR A 77 20.28 11.53 2.39
N PRO A 78 21.27 12.42 2.33
CA PRO A 78 21.53 13.17 1.11
C PRO A 78 21.88 12.22 -0.05
N ASP A 79 21.40 12.54 -1.26
CA ASP A 79 21.80 11.81 -2.46
C ASP A 79 23.28 12.16 -2.77
N PRO A 80 24.17 11.17 -2.94
CA PRO A 80 25.56 11.42 -3.28
C PRO A 80 25.78 12.17 -4.60
N LEU A 81 24.81 12.07 -5.52
CA LEU A 81 24.87 12.71 -6.85
C LEU A 81 24.19 14.08 -6.87
N ASP A 82 23.28 14.35 -5.94
CA ASP A 82 22.60 15.64 -5.81
C ASP A 82 22.22 15.91 -4.35
N ALA A 83 23.00 16.70 -3.66
CA ALA A 83 22.81 17.03 -2.24
C ALA A 83 21.46 17.72 -1.93
N ARG A 84 20.73 18.20 -2.93
CA ARG A 84 19.37 18.76 -2.77
C ARG A 84 18.30 17.67 -2.67
N ARG A 85 18.62 16.46 -3.11
CA ARG A 85 17.72 15.30 -3.04
C ARG A 85 17.95 14.53 -1.74
N ARG A 86 16.88 13.99 -1.20
CA ARG A 86 16.90 13.10 -0.03
C ARG A 86 16.46 11.72 -0.45
N LEU A 87 17.27 10.74 -0.12
CA LEU A 87 16.97 9.33 -0.32
C LEU A 87 16.37 8.74 0.96
N VAL A 88 15.34 7.93 0.82
CA VAL A 88 14.80 7.07 1.88
C VAL A 88 15.58 5.77 1.85
N ASP A 89 16.10 5.34 2.99
CA ASP A 89 16.79 4.05 3.14
C ASP A 89 16.36 3.34 4.42
N LEU A 90 16.48 2.01 4.42
CA LEU A 90 16.22 1.18 5.60
C LEU A 90 17.30 1.41 6.65
N THR A 91 16.89 1.61 7.90
CA THR A 91 17.81 1.69 9.03
C THR A 91 18.41 0.32 9.38
N PRO A 92 19.53 0.26 10.14
CA PRO A 92 20.02 -1.00 10.70
C PRO A 92 18.97 -1.72 11.55
N LYS A 93 18.11 -0.96 12.28
CA LYS A 93 16.96 -1.52 13.02
C LYS A 93 16.02 -2.27 12.07
N ALA A 94 15.60 -1.64 10.98
CA ALA A 94 14.72 -2.27 10.01
C ALA A 94 15.34 -3.52 9.39
N ARG A 95 16.63 -3.45 9.02
CA ARG A 95 17.36 -4.60 8.44
C ARG A 95 17.46 -5.77 9.43
N ALA A 96 17.62 -5.51 10.72
CA ALA A 96 17.62 -6.55 11.74
C ALA A 96 16.26 -7.24 11.94
N LEU A 97 15.16 -6.56 11.58
CA LEU A 97 13.80 -7.11 11.65
C LEU A 97 13.40 -7.91 10.39
N LEU A 98 14.15 -7.80 9.29
CA LEU A 98 13.79 -8.43 8.00
C LEU A 98 13.48 -9.93 8.11
N PRO A 99 14.24 -10.77 8.81
CA PRO A 99 13.90 -12.20 8.88
C PRO A 99 12.51 -12.49 9.44
N ARG A 100 12.05 -11.67 10.39
CA ARG A 100 10.69 -11.80 10.96
C ARG A 100 9.63 -11.26 10.02
N ILE A 101 9.93 -10.14 9.35
CA ILE A 101 9.04 -9.51 8.37
C ILE A 101 8.85 -10.43 7.16
N GLU A 102 9.91 -11.05 6.68
CA GLU A 102 9.87 -11.99 5.54
C GLU A 102 9.09 -13.25 5.88
N ALA A 103 9.29 -13.83 7.08
CA ALA A 103 8.51 -14.97 7.54
C ALA A 103 7.01 -14.66 7.64
N GLU A 104 6.65 -13.44 8.08
CA GLU A 104 5.26 -13.00 8.10
C GLU A 104 4.71 -12.82 6.67
N TRP A 105 5.49 -12.28 5.75
CA TRP A 105 5.06 -12.17 4.35
C TRP A 105 4.77 -13.54 3.72
N GLU A 106 5.58 -14.54 4.01
CA GLU A 106 5.34 -15.92 3.57
C GLU A 106 4.04 -16.47 4.17
N ALA A 107 3.81 -16.27 5.47
CA ALA A 107 2.60 -16.67 6.14
C ALA A 107 1.36 -15.96 5.59
N THR A 108 1.44 -14.65 5.34
CA THR A 108 0.35 -13.87 4.71
C THR A 108 0.05 -14.38 3.30
N VAL A 109 1.07 -14.71 2.49
CA VAL A 109 0.86 -15.30 1.15
C VAL A 109 0.13 -16.64 1.24
N ALA A 110 0.50 -17.51 2.19
CA ALA A 110 -0.16 -18.78 2.41
C ALA A 110 -1.63 -18.60 2.85
N ALA A 111 -1.87 -17.70 3.81
CA ALA A 111 -3.23 -17.39 4.28
C ALA A 111 -4.12 -16.78 3.17
N MET A 112 -3.54 -15.93 2.30
CA MET A 112 -4.27 -15.41 1.14
C MET A 112 -4.61 -16.50 0.14
N ALA A 113 -3.74 -17.50 -0.06
CA ALA A 113 -4.03 -18.62 -0.94
C ALA A 113 -5.17 -19.51 -0.38
N GLU A 114 -5.25 -19.69 0.95
CA GLU A 114 -6.37 -20.37 1.61
C GLU A 114 -7.67 -19.57 1.43
N LEU A 115 -7.64 -18.27 1.66
CA LEU A 115 -8.81 -17.40 1.45
C LEU A 115 -9.27 -17.42 -0.02
N ASP A 116 -8.35 -17.34 -0.97
CA ASP A 116 -8.67 -17.37 -2.41
C ASP A 116 -9.34 -18.69 -2.83
N ALA A 117 -9.02 -19.82 -2.17
CA ALA A 117 -9.66 -21.11 -2.41
C ALA A 117 -11.15 -21.14 -1.97
N GLU A 118 -11.56 -20.26 -1.07
CA GLU A 118 -12.97 -20.11 -0.64
C GLU A 118 -13.78 -19.18 -1.55
N LEU A 119 -13.11 -18.43 -2.44
CA LEU A 119 -13.73 -17.44 -3.31
C LEU A 119 -14.02 -18.00 -4.70
N SER A 120 -14.96 -17.39 -5.42
CA SER A 120 -15.27 -17.73 -6.81
C SER A 120 -14.15 -17.39 -7.80
N MET A 121 -13.25 -16.50 -7.41
CA MET A 121 -12.01 -16.14 -8.11
C MET A 121 -11.03 -15.48 -7.11
N PRO A 122 -9.71 -15.58 -7.34
CA PRO A 122 -8.72 -14.96 -6.49
C PRO A 122 -8.93 -13.46 -6.33
N LEU A 123 -8.94 -12.96 -5.09
CA LEU A 123 -9.19 -11.54 -4.80
C LEU A 123 -8.17 -10.63 -5.50
N GLY A 124 -6.90 -11.03 -5.51
CA GLY A 124 -5.84 -10.27 -6.15
C GLY A 124 -6.03 -10.12 -7.67
N GLU A 125 -6.57 -11.13 -8.34
CA GLU A 125 -6.91 -11.09 -9.77
C GLU A 125 -8.04 -10.11 -10.04
N LEU A 126 -9.12 -10.20 -9.26
CA LEU A 126 -10.25 -9.29 -9.37
C LEU A 126 -9.84 -7.82 -9.17
N LEU A 127 -9.03 -7.55 -8.14
CA LEU A 127 -8.56 -6.18 -7.87
C LEU A 127 -7.66 -5.65 -8.98
N ARG A 128 -6.84 -6.49 -9.60
CA ARG A 128 -6.00 -6.12 -10.75
C ARG A 128 -6.86 -5.79 -11.97
N GLU A 129 -7.85 -6.62 -12.28
CA GLU A 129 -8.82 -6.36 -13.36
C GLU A 129 -9.54 -5.01 -13.14
N VAL A 130 -10.00 -4.74 -11.93
CA VAL A 130 -10.66 -3.47 -11.59
C VAL A 130 -9.70 -2.29 -11.79
N ALA A 131 -8.47 -2.39 -11.33
CA ALA A 131 -7.46 -1.34 -11.49
C ALA A 131 -7.18 -1.03 -12.96
N GLU A 132 -6.99 -2.07 -13.78
CA GLU A 132 -6.79 -1.94 -15.23
C GLU A 132 -8.01 -1.34 -15.93
N ALA A 133 -9.21 -1.80 -15.57
CA ALA A 133 -10.45 -1.29 -16.15
C ALA A 133 -10.67 0.20 -15.85
N VAL A 134 -10.33 0.63 -14.63
CA VAL A 134 -10.39 2.04 -14.22
C VAL A 134 -9.27 2.85 -14.88
N GLY A 135 -8.08 2.26 -15.07
CA GLY A 135 -6.98 2.88 -15.82
C GLY A 135 -7.32 3.12 -17.28
N ARG A 136 -7.96 2.15 -17.95
CA ARG A 136 -8.40 2.29 -19.35
C ARG A 136 -9.53 3.31 -19.52
N ARG A 137 -10.45 3.37 -18.59
CA ARG A 137 -11.55 4.35 -18.57
C ARG A 137 -11.82 4.82 -17.15
N PRO A 138 -11.42 6.06 -16.82
CA PRO A 138 -11.58 6.63 -15.49
C PRO A 138 -13.02 6.52 -14.95
N PHE A 139 -13.15 6.22 -13.67
CA PHE A 139 -14.48 6.04 -13.06
C PHE A 139 -15.37 7.29 -13.18
N ARG A 140 -14.74 8.49 -13.13
CA ARG A 140 -15.41 9.77 -13.40
C ARG A 140 -16.15 9.79 -14.73
N GLU A 141 -15.53 9.27 -15.78
CA GLU A 141 -16.15 9.24 -17.13
C GLU A 141 -17.33 8.27 -17.18
N ARG A 142 -17.23 7.15 -16.44
CA ARG A 142 -18.36 6.21 -16.33
C ARG A 142 -19.53 6.84 -15.60
N VAL A 143 -19.25 7.57 -14.50
CA VAL A 143 -20.28 8.31 -13.75
C VAL A 143 -20.90 9.39 -14.61
N ALA A 144 -20.11 10.20 -15.32
CA ALA A 144 -20.61 11.26 -16.21
C ALA A 144 -21.51 10.72 -17.32
N ALA A 145 -21.13 9.58 -17.93
CA ALA A 145 -21.92 8.92 -18.95
C ALA A 145 -23.26 8.34 -18.44
N ALA A 146 -23.30 7.94 -17.17
CA ALA A 146 -24.50 7.39 -16.51
C ALA A 146 -25.36 8.47 -15.84
N TYR A 147 -24.82 9.65 -15.57
CA TYR A 147 -25.53 10.71 -14.87
C TYR A 147 -26.68 11.26 -15.70
N ARG A 148 -27.88 11.18 -15.15
CA ARG A 148 -29.09 11.82 -15.68
C ARG A 148 -29.53 12.86 -14.70
N PRO A 149 -29.46 14.17 -15.06
CA PRO A 149 -29.94 15.22 -14.14
C PRO A 149 -31.44 15.01 -13.86
N PRO A 150 -31.89 15.30 -12.64
CA PRO A 150 -33.32 15.26 -12.32
C PRO A 150 -34.07 16.18 -13.30
N ARG A 151 -35.15 15.68 -13.89
CA ARG A 151 -36.02 16.52 -14.71
C ARG A 151 -36.50 17.67 -13.84
N GLY A 152 -36.17 18.90 -14.26
CA GLY A 152 -36.56 20.11 -13.54
C GLY A 152 -38.07 20.18 -13.38
N GLY A 153 -38.57 19.89 -12.19
CA GLY A 153 -39.87 20.36 -11.76
C GLY A 153 -39.74 21.85 -11.47
N PRO A 154 -40.79 22.68 -11.71
CA PRO A 154 -40.75 24.07 -11.31
C PRO A 154 -40.53 24.15 -9.80
N MET A 155 -39.54 24.95 -9.38
CA MET A 155 -39.38 25.28 -7.97
C MET A 155 -40.62 26.01 -7.50
N PRO A 156 -41.17 25.68 -6.32
CA PRO A 156 -42.25 26.42 -5.72
C PRO A 156 -41.81 27.82 -5.33
#